data_2e59d0c3520c4de11a487f7372839a8f
#
_entry.id   2e59d0c3520c4de11a487f7372839a8f
#
_cell.length_a   1.000
_cell.length_b   1.000
_cell.length_c   1.000
_cell.angle_alpha   90.00
_cell.angle_beta   90.00
_cell.angle_gamma   90.00
#
_symmetry.space_group_name_H-M   'P 1'
#
loop_
_entity.id
_entity.type
_entity.pdbx_description
1 polymer ?
#
loop_
_entity_poly.entity_id
_entity_poly.type
_entity_poly.pdbx_seq_one_letter_code
_entity_poly.pdbx_strand_id
1 'polypeptide(L)'
;LEIDDVFMTRQIVDLVPNPWIGYELGKKALEIFREEYEEDIIAANFVFIIEELKKVLEKERNRLAEAVFRNLVEDKTLCFFLITGEGGFKIPPHIRVRSNKQLIREDNTEVQKSLFDYVPEENVNELERSVAIYLDEQENLLWWYRNMSKQDYHIQGWKKGKIYPDFIASDVGSEDSEKYGSVYVIETKGLHLKNDDTKYKQDVFALCNELGTRKAWKELDLDFPDEKLSSR
;
A
#
# COMPACT_ATOMS: atom_id res chain seq x y z
N LEU A 1 15.91 12.62 -38.35
CA LEU A 1 15.25 11.80 -37.35
C LEU A 1 13.93 11.35 -37.94
N GLU A 2 13.68 10.06 -37.93
CA GLU A 2 12.45 9.47 -38.46
C GLU A 2 11.50 9.21 -37.28
N ILE A 3 10.23 9.56 -37.45
CA ILE A 3 9.19 9.29 -36.45
C ILE A 3 8.80 7.82 -36.61
N ASP A 4 9.04 7.01 -35.57
CA ASP A 4 8.77 5.58 -35.55
C ASP A 4 7.56 5.27 -34.65
N ASP A 5 6.39 5.08 -35.24
CA ASP A 5 5.14 4.75 -34.56
C ASP A 5 5.22 3.41 -33.79
N VAL A 6 6.02 2.46 -34.29
CA VAL A 6 6.22 1.16 -33.63
C VAL A 6 7.07 1.34 -32.38
N PHE A 7 8.12 2.15 -32.46
CA PHE A 7 8.93 2.50 -31.29
C PHE A 7 8.07 3.19 -30.23
N MET A 8 7.27 4.19 -30.60
CA MET A 8 6.33 4.86 -29.70
C MET A 8 5.38 3.88 -29.02
N THR A 9 4.78 2.98 -29.80
CA THR A 9 3.88 1.94 -29.27
C THR A 9 4.57 1.06 -28.24
N ARG A 10 5.80 0.63 -28.51
CA ARG A 10 6.59 -0.18 -27.56
C ARG A 10 6.90 0.55 -26.26
N GLN A 11 7.06 1.87 -26.30
CA GLN A 11 7.32 2.68 -25.10
C GLN A 11 6.10 2.82 -24.18
N ILE A 12 4.89 2.68 -24.70
CA ILE A 12 3.64 2.85 -23.94
C ILE A 12 2.91 1.53 -23.62
N VAL A 13 3.41 0.38 -24.09
CA VAL A 13 2.75 -0.93 -23.92
C VAL A 13 2.55 -1.32 -22.46
N ASP A 14 3.41 -0.90 -21.56
CA ASP A 14 3.27 -1.17 -20.12
C ASP A 14 2.11 -0.37 -19.48
N LEU A 15 1.68 0.71 -20.12
CA LEU A 15 0.56 1.54 -19.70
C LEU A 15 -0.73 1.15 -20.41
N VAL A 16 -0.62 0.78 -21.67
CA VAL A 16 -1.73 0.34 -22.54
C VAL A 16 -1.40 -1.07 -23.05
N PRO A 17 -1.76 -2.14 -22.32
CA PRO A 17 -1.34 -3.52 -22.62
C PRO A 17 -1.78 -4.05 -23.98
N ASN A 18 -2.83 -3.48 -24.58
CA ASN A 18 -3.23 -3.81 -25.94
C ASN A 18 -2.39 -3.00 -26.95
N PRO A 19 -1.47 -3.63 -27.70
CA PRO A 19 -0.57 -2.91 -28.60
C PRO A 19 -1.29 -2.20 -29.74
N TRP A 20 -2.44 -2.69 -30.19
CA TRP A 20 -3.22 -2.03 -31.23
C TRP A 20 -3.86 -0.74 -30.73
N ILE A 21 -4.40 -0.75 -29.51
CA ILE A 21 -4.91 0.47 -28.87
C ILE A 21 -3.75 1.45 -28.62
N GLY A 22 -2.60 0.96 -28.17
CA GLY A 22 -1.39 1.77 -27.99
C GLY A 22 -0.96 2.44 -29.29
N TYR A 23 -0.93 1.71 -30.40
CA TYR A 23 -0.60 2.23 -31.72
C TYR A 23 -1.57 3.34 -32.16
N GLU A 24 -2.89 3.10 -32.05
CA GLU A 24 -3.91 4.10 -32.41
C GLU A 24 -3.84 5.36 -31.55
N LEU A 25 -3.55 5.22 -30.24
CA LEU A 25 -3.36 6.36 -29.34
C LEU A 25 -2.11 7.17 -29.71
N GLY A 26 -0.99 6.50 -29.98
CA GLY A 26 0.23 7.15 -30.41
C GLY A 26 0.05 7.90 -31.72
N LYS A 27 -0.57 7.26 -32.70
CA LYS A 27 -0.88 7.84 -34.00
C LYS A 27 -1.76 9.10 -33.87
N LYS A 28 -2.84 9.03 -33.10
CA LYS A 28 -3.72 10.18 -32.84
C LYS A 28 -3.00 11.33 -32.14
N ALA A 29 -2.12 11.02 -31.19
CA ALA A 29 -1.31 12.03 -30.53
C ALA A 29 -0.42 12.76 -31.55
N LEU A 30 0.24 12.02 -32.44
CA LEU A 30 1.09 12.62 -33.49
C LEU A 30 0.27 13.40 -34.52
N GLU A 31 -0.93 12.94 -34.87
CA GLU A 31 -1.84 13.68 -35.75
C GLU A 31 -2.19 15.08 -35.18
N ILE A 32 -2.47 15.17 -33.89
CA ILE A 32 -2.72 16.45 -33.20
C ILE A 32 -1.49 17.35 -33.27
N PHE A 33 -0.30 16.83 -33.03
CA PHE A 33 0.92 17.63 -33.15
C PHE A 33 1.20 18.11 -34.58
N ARG A 34 0.84 17.31 -35.61
CA ARG A 34 0.98 17.68 -37.03
C ARG A 34 0.03 18.80 -37.47
N GLU A 35 -1.04 19.08 -36.71
CA GLU A 35 -1.93 20.21 -36.97
C GLU A 35 -1.26 21.54 -36.61
N GLU A 36 -0.30 21.53 -35.64
CA GLU A 36 0.31 22.74 -35.08
C GLU A 36 1.80 22.90 -35.42
N TYR A 37 2.51 21.80 -35.69
CA TYR A 37 3.97 21.77 -35.83
C TYR A 37 4.41 21.04 -37.10
N GLU A 38 5.53 21.54 -37.64
CA GLU A 38 6.24 20.92 -38.78
C GLU A 38 6.84 19.57 -38.36
N GLU A 39 6.93 18.63 -39.32
CA GLU A 39 7.43 17.25 -39.07
C GLU A 39 8.86 17.23 -38.46
N ASP A 40 9.73 18.16 -38.89
CA ASP A 40 11.10 18.28 -38.36
C ASP A 40 11.11 18.65 -36.86
N ILE A 41 10.18 19.49 -36.43
CA ILE A 41 10.02 19.87 -35.02
C ILE A 41 9.53 18.67 -34.19
N ILE A 42 8.54 17.95 -34.71
CA ILE A 42 8.02 16.75 -34.07
C ILE A 42 9.11 15.69 -33.95
N ALA A 43 9.87 15.44 -35.02
CA ALA A 43 10.94 14.47 -35.02
C ALA A 43 12.08 14.86 -34.05
N ALA A 44 12.43 16.13 -33.96
CA ALA A 44 13.44 16.63 -33.01
C ALA A 44 13.00 16.45 -31.54
N ASN A 45 11.72 16.47 -31.26
CA ASN A 45 11.14 16.35 -29.91
C ASN A 45 10.45 15.00 -29.65
N PHE A 46 10.63 14.02 -30.52
CA PHE A 46 9.87 12.78 -30.50
C PHE A 46 9.95 12.00 -29.16
N VAL A 47 11.15 11.91 -28.59
CA VAL A 47 11.36 11.25 -27.29
C VAL A 47 10.64 12.02 -26.17
N PHE A 48 10.70 13.35 -26.18
CA PHE A 48 10.00 14.18 -25.21
C PHE A 48 8.48 14.02 -25.32
N ILE A 49 7.93 13.96 -26.53
CA ILE A 49 6.51 13.70 -26.79
C ILE A 49 6.10 12.34 -26.20
N ILE A 50 6.91 11.30 -26.39
CA ILE A 50 6.64 9.99 -25.80
C ILE A 50 6.61 10.07 -24.28
N GLU A 51 7.56 10.73 -23.65
CA GLU A 51 7.60 10.84 -22.18
C GLU A 51 6.40 11.64 -21.62
N GLU A 52 5.98 12.70 -22.29
CA GLU A 52 4.78 13.44 -21.88
C GLU A 52 3.51 12.61 -22.11
N LEU A 53 3.41 11.89 -23.22
CA LEU A 53 2.30 10.96 -23.47
C LEU A 53 2.23 9.89 -22.38
N LYS A 54 3.36 9.31 -21.99
CA LYS A 54 3.42 8.33 -20.87
C LYS A 54 2.87 8.91 -19.59
N LYS A 55 3.23 10.14 -19.21
CA LYS A 55 2.70 10.79 -18.00
C LYS A 55 1.19 10.97 -18.05
N VAL A 56 0.66 11.41 -19.20
CA VAL A 56 -0.79 11.57 -19.40
C VAL A 56 -1.51 10.22 -19.28
N LEU A 57 -1.00 9.20 -19.97
CA LEU A 57 -1.58 7.85 -19.96
C LEU A 57 -1.52 7.23 -18.56
N GLU A 58 -0.43 7.40 -17.83
CA GLU A 58 -0.30 6.91 -16.46
C GLU A 58 -1.29 7.59 -15.51
N LYS A 59 -1.42 8.91 -15.62
CA LYS A 59 -2.39 9.68 -14.82
C LYS A 59 -3.82 9.20 -15.08
N GLU A 60 -4.19 9.03 -16.34
CA GLU A 60 -5.53 8.59 -16.72
C GLU A 60 -5.80 7.14 -16.31
N ARG A 61 -4.83 6.24 -16.51
CA ARG A 61 -4.90 4.86 -16.01
C ARG A 61 -5.13 4.82 -14.50
N ASN A 62 -4.38 5.62 -13.74
CA ASN A 62 -4.52 5.65 -12.29
C ASN A 62 -5.89 6.20 -11.87
N ARG A 63 -6.41 7.22 -12.55
CA ARG A 63 -7.76 7.76 -12.34
C ARG A 63 -8.85 6.72 -12.59
N LEU A 64 -8.76 6.01 -13.71
CA LEU A 64 -9.71 4.94 -14.06
C LEU A 64 -9.60 3.75 -13.10
N ALA A 65 -8.38 3.36 -12.73
CA ALA A 65 -8.14 2.28 -11.78
C ALA A 65 -8.71 2.62 -10.40
N GLU A 66 -8.57 3.86 -9.93
CA GLU A 66 -9.20 4.33 -8.69
C GLU A 66 -10.72 4.21 -8.75
N ALA A 67 -11.35 4.69 -9.83
CA ALA A 67 -12.81 4.63 -9.97
C ALA A 67 -13.33 3.18 -9.96
N VAL A 68 -12.66 2.27 -10.69
CA VAL A 68 -13.01 0.84 -10.70
C VAL A 68 -12.80 0.22 -9.33
N PHE A 69 -11.67 0.53 -8.67
CA PHE A 69 -11.35 0.00 -7.35
C PHE A 69 -12.39 0.42 -6.31
N ARG A 70 -12.80 1.70 -6.28
CA ARG A 70 -13.84 2.21 -5.39
C ARG A 70 -15.16 1.48 -5.60
N ASN A 71 -15.61 1.34 -6.84
CA ASN A 71 -16.83 0.61 -7.15
C ASN A 71 -16.78 -0.84 -6.66
N LEU A 72 -15.65 -1.54 -6.89
CA LEU A 72 -15.49 -2.94 -6.44
C LEU A 72 -15.50 -3.08 -4.91
N VAL A 73 -15.00 -2.08 -4.17
CA VAL A 73 -15.05 -2.07 -2.71
C VAL A 73 -16.47 -1.73 -2.21
N GLU A 74 -17.14 -0.76 -2.84
CA GLU A 74 -18.53 -0.40 -2.52
C GLU A 74 -19.49 -1.56 -2.76
N ASP A 75 -19.33 -2.27 -3.88
CA ASP A 75 -20.10 -3.47 -4.23
C ASP A 75 -19.72 -4.70 -3.41
N LYS A 76 -18.74 -4.58 -2.50
CA LYS A 76 -18.20 -5.69 -1.69
C LYS A 76 -17.59 -6.84 -2.49
N THR A 77 -17.25 -6.61 -3.75
CA THR A 77 -16.47 -7.55 -4.59
C THR A 77 -15.02 -7.62 -4.15
N LEU A 78 -14.47 -6.48 -3.69
CA LEU A 78 -13.18 -6.39 -3.00
C LEU A 78 -13.43 -6.03 -1.55
N CYS A 79 -12.76 -6.75 -0.66
CA CYS A 79 -12.76 -6.47 0.77
C CYS A 79 -11.32 -6.43 1.28
N PHE A 80 -11.10 -5.65 2.35
CA PHE A 80 -9.83 -5.65 3.05
C PHE A 80 -9.91 -6.62 4.22
N PHE A 81 -9.08 -7.65 4.22
CA PHE A 81 -9.02 -8.63 5.29
C PHE A 81 -7.67 -8.65 5.96
N LEU A 82 -7.67 -8.85 7.26
CA LEU A 82 -6.52 -9.37 7.96
C LEU A 82 -6.66 -10.91 7.95
N ILE A 83 -6.02 -11.57 6.99
CA ILE A 83 -6.12 -13.02 6.86
C ILE A 83 -5.18 -13.67 7.87
N THR A 84 -5.72 -14.49 8.77
CA THR A 84 -4.97 -15.26 9.76
C THR A 84 -4.66 -16.70 9.32
N GLY A 85 -5.09 -17.10 8.12
CA GLY A 85 -4.92 -18.45 7.57
C GLY A 85 -3.68 -18.66 6.71
N GLU A 86 -3.58 -19.82 6.05
CA GLU A 86 -2.40 -20.23 5.26
C GLU A 86 -2.11 -19.35 4.03
N GLY A 87 -3.08 -18.61 3.53
CA GLY A 87 -2.91 -17.71 2.37
C GLY A 87 -2.58 -16.26 2.71
N GLY A 88 -2.54 -15.89 4.01
CA GLY A 88 -2.32 -14.52 4.48
C GLY A 88 -0.91 -14.27 5.01
N PHE A 89 -0.64 -13.00 5.30
CA PHE A 89 0.56 -12.64 6.04
C PHE A 89 0.51 -13.25 7.44
N LYS A 90 1.59 -13.92 7.81
CA LYS A 90 1.78 -14.44 9.18
C LYS A 90 2.92 -13.66 9.80
N ILE A 91 2.67 -13.05 10.94
CA ILE A 91 3.75 -12.55 11.77
C ILE A 91 4.65 -13.72 12.11
N PRO A 92 5.96 -13.66 11.82
CA PRO A 92 6.85 -14.77 12.05
C PRO A 92 6.91 -15.10 13.55
N PRO A 93 7.05 -16.37 13.94
CA PRO A 93 7.13 -16.76 15.36
C PRO A 93 8.42 -16.25 16.03
N HIS A 94 9.43 -15.88 15.26
CA HIS A 94 10.69 -15.31 15.73
C HIS A 94 11.29 -14.43 14.65
N ILE A 95 12.04 -13.43 15.06
CA ILE A 95 12.81 -12.55 14.17
C ILE A 95 14.30 -12.80 14.39
N ARG A 96 15.07 -12.63 13.31
CA ARG A 96 16.54 -12.67 13.40
C ARG A 96 17.05 -11.25 13.68
N VAL A 97 17.62 -11.06 14.85
CA VAL A 97 18.26 -9.81 15.23
C VAL A 97 19.74 -9.83 14.81
N ARG A 98 20.18 -8.77 14.15
CA ARG A 98 21.59 -8.56 13.76
C ARG A 98 22.21 -7.35 14.45
N SER A 99 21.39 -6.48 15.03
CA SER A 99 21.81 -5.26 15.72
C SER A 99 22.08 -5.53 17.20
N ASN A 100 23.07 -4.83 17.74
CA ASN A 100 23.39 -4.84 19.17
C ASN A 100 22.71 -3.66 19.92
N LYS A 101 21.94 -2.82 19.20
CA LYS A 101 21.24 -1.69 19.78
C LYS A 101 19.75 -1.95 19.75
N GLN A 102 19.14 -1.99 20.91
CA GLN A 102 17.72 -2.15 21.11
C GLN A 102 17.03 -0.79 21.21
N LEU A 103 15.80 -0.71 20.70
CA LEU A 103 14.91 0.42 20.96
C LEU A 103 14.59 0.49 22.45
N ILE A 104 14.86 1.62 23.05
CA ILE A 104 14.58 1.91 24.47
C ILE A 104 13.68 3.14 24.59
N ARG A 105 12.93 3.23 25.68
CA ARG A 105 12.13 4.38 26.06
C ARG A 105 13.03 5.55 26.47
N GLU A 106 12.43 6.72 26.69
CA GLU A 106 13.16 7.93 27.13
C GLU A 106 13.79 7.77 28.51
N ASP A 107 13.20 6.96 29.37
CA ASP A 107 13.70 6.62 30.71
C ASP A 107 14.78 5.53 30.70
N ASN A 108 15.27 5.12 29.53
CA ASN A 108 16.22 4.03 29.29
C ASN A 108 15.69 2.63 29.66
N THR A 109 14.39 2.45 29.85
CA THR A 109 13.80 1.13 29.98
C THR A 109 13.51 0.51 28.62
N GLU A 110 13.41 -0.81 28.57
CA GLU A 110 13.03 -1.54 27.37
C GLU A 110 11.56 -1.31 27.02
N VAL A 111 11.20 -1.39 25.72
CA VAL A 111 9.81 -1.41 25.28
C VAL A 111 9.13 -2.68 25.78
N GLN A 112 7.87 -2.58 26.20
CA GLN A 112 7.18 -3.66 26.91
C GLN A 112 6.01 -4.25 26.16
N LYS A 113 5.43 -3.52 25.21
CA LYS A 113 4.26 -3.97 24.45
C LYS A 113 4.60 -4.33 23.00
N SER A 114 5.88 -4.32 22.64
CA SER A 114 6.29 -4.88 21.36
C SER A 114 5.99 -6.38 21.31
N LEU A 115 5.51 -6.86 20.18
CA LEU A 115 5.22 -8.29 19.97
C LEU A 115 6.48 -9.17 20.09
N PHE A 116 7.67 -8.58 19.91
CA PHE A 116 8.97 -9.22 20.11
C PHE A 116 9.73 -8.51 21.23
N ASP A 117 10.39 -9.29 22.06
CA ASP A 117 11.17 -8.80 23.21
C ASP A 117 12.33 -7.88 22.78
N TYR A 118 12.77 -7.95 21.54
CA TYR A 118 13.84 -7.14 21.01
C TYR A 118 13.44 -6.44 19.72
N VAL A 119 13.46 -5.12 19.75
CA VAL A 119 13.25 -4.27 18.56
C VAL A 119 14.56 -3.58 18.23
N PRO A 120 15.21 -3.86 17.07
CA PRO A 120 16.42 -3.17 16.67
C PRO A 120 16.17 -1.67 16.47
N GLU A 121 17.01 -0.82 17.07
CA GLU A 121 16.91 0.65 16.91
C GLU A 121 17.04 1.07 15.43
N GLU A 122 17.84 0.37 14.66
CA GLU A 122 18.07 0.64 13.23
C GLU A 122 16.84 0.40 12.33
N ASN A 123 15.81 -0.29 12.83
CA ASN A 123 14.58 -0.56 12.10
C ASN A 123 13.56 0.58 12.16
N VAL A 124 13.86 1.64 12.88
CA VAL A 124 12.98 2.79 13.06
C VAL A 124 13.74 4.09 12.81
N ASN A 125 13.13 5.01 12.05
CA ASN A 125 13.61 6.39 11.97
C ASN A 125 13.12 7.21 13.19
N GLU A 126 13.52 8.48 13.30
CA GLU A 126 13.15 9.32 14.45
C GLU A 126 11.63 9.44 14.67
N LEU A 127 10.86 9.60 13.59
CA LEU A 127 9.40 9.68 13.69
C LEU A 127 8.80 8.35 14.10
N GLU A 128 9.23 7.27 13.47
CA GLU A 128 8.79 5.90 13.78
C GLU A 128 9.17 5.52 15.22
N ARG A 129 10.36 5.96 15.72
CA ARG A 129 10.77 5.80 17.11
C ARG A 129 9.78 6.47 18.05
N SER A 130 9.43 7.74 17.78
CA SER A 130 8.48 8.48 18.60
C SER A 130 7.10 7.79 18.62
N VAL A 131 6.65 7.28 17.49
CA VAL A 131 5.38 6.53 17.39
C VAL A 131 5.47 5.21 18.14
N ALA A 132 6.56 4.46 18.01
CA ALA A 132 6.76 3.19 18.71
C ALA A 132 6.72 3.37 20.24
N ILE A 133 7.40 4.42 20.76
CA ILE A 133 7.37 4.75 22.18
C ILE A 133 5.96 5.17 22.60
N TYR A 134 5.30 6.04 21.83
CA TYR A 134 3.92 6.43 22.10
C TYR A 134 2.97 5.22 22.17
N LEU A 135 3.08 4.27 21.23
CA LEU A 135 2.28 3.04 21.24
C LEU A 135 2.59 2.19 22.48
N ASP A 136 3.85 2.10 22.85
CA ASP A 136 4.29 1.32 23.99
C ASP A 136 3.78 1.85 25.35
N GLU A 137 3.52 3.15 25.43
CA GLU A 137 3.00 3.85 26.63
C GLU A 137 1.47 3.84 26.74
N GLN A 138 0.72 3.45 25.68
CA GLN A 138 -0.74 3.45 25.72
C GLN A 138 -1.29 2.36 26.63
N GLU A 139 -2.04 2.71 27.67
CA GLU A 139 -2.58 1.75 28.65
C GLU A 139 -3.48 0.69 28.00
N ASN A 140 -4.31 1.10 27.05
CA ASN A 140 -5.27 0.24 26.37
C ASN A 140 -4.68 -0.58 25.22
N LEU A 141 -3.39 -0.46 24.93
CA LEU A 141 -2.74 -1.24 23.88
C LEU A 141 -2.27 -2.57 24.45
N LEU A 142 -2.62 -3.65 23.74
CA LEU A 142 -2.18 -5.01 24.10
C LEU A 142 -0.78 -5.28 23.57
N TRP A 143 -0.54 -5.00 22.30
CA TRP A 143 0.75 -5.16 21.66
C TRP A 143 0.86 -4.28 20.41
N TRP A 144 2.09 -4.04 19.97
CA TRP A 144 2.42 -3.45 18.69
C TRP A 144 3.54 -4.21 17.99
N TYR A 145 3.59 -4.09 16.67
CA TYR A 145 4.57 -4.72 15.81
C TYR A 145 5.09 -3.74 14.77
N ARG A 146 6.41 -3.63 14.61
CA ARG A 146 7.05 -2.86 13.54
C ARG A 146 6.99 -3.68 12.25
N ASN A 147 6.20 -3.22 11.31
CA ASN A 147 6.00 -3.88 10.03
C ASN A 147 7.11 -3.50 9.04
N MET A 148 7.82 -4.50 8.52
CA MET A 148 8.97 -4.28 7.66
C MET A 148 8.57 -4.21 6.19
N SER A 149 8.94 -3.10 5.53
CA SER A 149 8.68 -2.91 4.09
C SER A 149 9.25 -4.04 3.24
N LYS A 150 8.48 -4.48 2.24
CA LYS A 150 8.81 -5.56 1.28
C LYS A 150 8.90 -6.98 1.88
N GLN A 151 8.73 -7.15 3.18
CA GLN A 151 8.80 -8.44 3.85
C GLN A 151 7.48 -8.85 4.48
N ASP A 152 6.81 -7.88 5.12
CA ASP A 152 5.69 -8.16 6.00
C ASP A 152 4.33 -7.78 5.38
N TYR A 153 3.37 -7.46 6.23
CA TYR A 153 2.01 -7.13 5.85
C TYR A 153 1.96 -5.92 4.90
N HIS A 154 1.11 -6.01 3.91
CA HIS A 154 0.90 -4.94 2.95
C HIS A 154 -0.56 -4.88 2.50
N ILE A 155 -0.96 -3.69 2.08
CA ILE A 155 -2.26 -3.42 1.48
C ILE A 155 -2.05 -3.17 -0.02
N GLN A 156 -2.93 -3.74 -0.84
CA GLN A 156 -2.98 -3.46 -2.26
C GLN A 156 -4.13 -2.47 -2.54
N GLY A 157 -3.80 -1.30 -3.04
CA GLY A 157 -4.76 -0.34 -3.59
C GLY A 157 -4.82 -0.44 -5.12
N TRP A 158 -5.27 0.64 -5.77
CA TRP A 158 -5.46 0.67 -7.23
C TRP A 158 -4.19 0.90 -8.05
N LYS A 159 -3.08 1.32 -7.43
CA LYS A 159 -1.78 1.38 -8.11
C LYS A 159 -1.06 0.04 -8.03
N LYS A 160 -0.13 -0.20 -8.95
CA LYS A 160 0.67 -1.44 -9.01
C LYS A 160 1.53 -1.68 -7.78
N GLY A 161 1.96 -0.61 -7.10
CA GLY A 161 2.79 -0.70 -5.89
C GLY A 161 2.00 -1.13 -4.66
N LYS A 162 2.61 -1.98 -3.84
CA LYS A 162 2.09 -2.38 -2.53
C LYS A 162 2.34 -1.27 -1.51
N ILE A 163 1.38 -1.08 -0.59
CA ILE A 163 1.50 -0.18 0.55
C ILE A 163 1.91 -1.01 1.76
N TYR A 164 3.06 -0.69 2.33
CA TYR A 164 3.55 -1.31 3.56
C TYR A 164 3.36 -0.31 4.70
N PRO A 165 2.36 -0.50 5.57
CA PRO A 165 2.20 0.33 6.76
C PRO A 165 3.39 0.17 7.70
N ASP A 166 3.60 1.14 8.57
CA ASP A 166 4.76 1.12 9.48
C ASP A 166 4.54 0.25 10.70
N PHE A 167 3.31 0.24 11.24
CA PHE A 167 3.00 -0.53 12.43
C PHE A 167 1.67 -1.27 12.31
N ILE A 168 1.59 -2.37 13.04
CA ILE A 168 0.34 -3.08 13.35
C ILE A 168 0.24 -3.11 14.87
N ALA A 169 -0.94 -2.83 15.41
CA ALA A 169 -1.16 -2.79 16.85
C ALA A 169 -2.53 -3.38 17.20
N SER A 170 -2.70 -3.87 18.41
CA SER A 170 -3.99 -4.34 18.91
C SER A 170 -4.28 -3.74 20.28
N ASP A 171 -5.53 -3.35 20.51
CA ASP A 171 -5.97 -2.93 21.84
C ASP A 171 -6.40 -4.13 22.71
N VAL A 172 -6.53 -3.85 24.00
CA VAL A 172 -7.17 -4.76 24.97
C VAL A 172 -8.66 -4.63 24.77
N GLY A 173 -9.31 -5.56 24.08
CA GLY A 173 -10.76 -5.51 23.84
C GLY A 173 -11.56 -5.16 25.10
N SER A 174 -12.78 -4.61 24.91
CA SER A 174 -13.72 -4.39 26.01
C SER A 174 -14.14 -5.72 26.65
N GLU A 175 -14.49 -5.73 27.95
CA GLU A 175 -14.88 -6.92 28.70
C GLU A 175 -16.00 -7.74 28.06
N ASP A 176 -16.82 -7.12 27.18
CA ASP A 176 -17.90 -7.75 26.42
C ASP A 176 -17.48 -8.33 25.06
N SER A 177 -16.25 -8.11 24.61
CA SER A 177 -15.76 -8.65 23.33
C SER A 177 -14.89 -9.88 23.57
N GLU A 178 -15.26 -10.99 22.96
CA GLU A 178 -14.47 -12.24 22.99
C GLU A 178 -12.99 -11.96 22.67
N LYS A 179 -12.14 -11.92 23.66
CA LYS A 179 -10.68 -12.02 23.73
C LYS A 179 -9.78 -11.12 22.86
N TYR A 180 -10.23 -10.50 21.79
CA TYR A 180 -9.39 -9.68 20.91
C TYR A 180 -10.02 -8.32 20.67
N GLY A 181 -9.26 -7.27 20.94
CA GLY A 181 -9.60 -5.92 20.59
C GLY A 181 -9.54 -5.66 19.11
N SER A 182 -9.60 -4.40 18.74
CA SER A 182 -9.40 -3.98 17.37
C SER A 182 -7.93 -4.10 16.97
N VAL A 183 -7.69 -4.45 15.71
CA VAL A 183 -6.35 -4.39 15.11
C VAL A 183 -6.24 -3.10 14.30
N TYR A 184 -5.21 -2.34 14.57
CA TYR A 184 -4.90 -1.07 13.92
C TYR A 184 -3.73 -1.26 12.96
N VAL A 185 -3.88 -0.74 11.77
CA VAL A 185 -2.83 -0.64 10.77
C VAL A 185 -2.43 0.83 10.68
N ILE A 186 -1.19 1.15 10.99
CA ILE A 186 -0.73 2.51 11.22
C ILE A 186 0.37 2.85 10.21
N GLU A 187 0.18 3.94 9.47
CA GLU A 187 1.18 4.55 8.60
C GLU A 187 1.62 5.88 9.22
N THR A 188 2.90 6.03 9.45
CA THR A 188 3.49 7.27 9.99
C THR A 188 3.80 8.24 8.85
N LYS A 189 3.67 9.54 9.11
CA LYS A 189 3.91 10.55 8.11
C LYS A 189 4.64 11.76 8.66
N GLY A 190 5.81 12.04 8.11
CA GLY A 190 6.51 13.30 8.33
C GLY A 190 5.77 14.48 7.70
N LEU A 191 5.68 15.58 8.44
CA LEU A 191 4.96 16.81 8.05
C LEU A 191 5.43 17.40 6.70
N HIS A 192 6.64 17.05 6.25
CA HIS A 192 7.28 17.62 5.06
C HIS A 192 7.11 16.78 3.78
N LEU A 193 6.56 15.57 3.88
CA LEU A 193 6.42 14.65 2.74
C LEU A 193 5.03 14.79 2.11
N LYS A 194 4.86 15.78 1.24
CA LYS A 194 3.67 15.94 0.40
C LYS A 194 4.03 15.59 -1.05
N ASN A 195 3.98 14.33 -1.39
CA ASN A 195 4.11 13.86 -2.76
C ASN A 195 2.90 13.01 -3.16
N ASP A 196 2.79 12.68 -4.45
CA ASP A 196 1.68 11.90 -5.01
C ASP A 196 1.56 10.49 -4.40
N ASP A 197 2.67 9.90 -3.99
CA ASP A 197 2.68 8.61 -3.32
C ASP A 197 2.08 8.69 -1.92
N THR A 198 2.40 9.75 -1.19
CA THR A 198 1.82 10.01 0.13
C THR A 198 0.31 10.22 0.05
N LYS A 199 -0.15 10.99 -0.94
CA LYS A 199 -1.57 11.21 -1.17
C LYS A 199 -2.28 9.90 -1.49
N TYR A 200 -1.72 9.10 -2.38
CA TYR A 200 -2.25 7.78 -2.73
C TYR A 200 -2.43 6.87 -1.51
N LYS A 201 -1.41 6.76 -0.66
CA LYS A 201 -1.50 5.98 0.58
C LYS A 201 -2.64 6.49 1.48
N GLN A 202 -2.74 7.81 1.68
CA GLN A 202 -3.81 8.40 2.48
C GLN A 202 -5.20 8.10 1.91
N ASP A 203 -5.37 8.21 0.61
CA ASP A 203 -6.65 7.94 -0.06
C ASP A 203 -7.06 6.47 0.09
N VAL A 204 -6.12 5.52 0.00
CA VAL A 204 -6.38 4.09 0.25
C VAL A 204 -6.78 3.85 1.71
N PHE A 205 -6.04 4.41 2.68
CA PHE A 205 -6.39 4.25 4.10
C PHE A 205 -7.73 4.91 4.44
N ALA A 206 -8.03 6.09 3.86
CA ALA A 206 -9.32 6.74 4.04
C ALA A 206 -10.46 5.87 3.53
N LEU A 207 -10.30 5.28 2.34
CA LEU A 207 -11.27 4.35 1.77
C LEU A 207 -11.46 3.11 2.65
N CYS A 208 -10.37 2.53 3.16
CA CYS A 208 -10.45 1.40 4.10
C CYS A 208 -11.24 1.77 5.37
N ASN A 209 -11.03 2.96 5.91
CA ASN A 209 -11.73 3.44 7.11
C ASN A 209 -13.21 3.75 6.85
N GLU A 210 -13.53 4.30 5.68
CA GLU A 210 -14.89 4.67 5.28
C GLU A 210 -15.75 3.43 5.00
N LEU A 211 -15.20 2.47 4.24
CA LEU A 211 -15.93 1.28 3.78
C LEU A 211 -15.64 0.05 4.63
N GLY A 212 -14.64 0.12 5.50
CA GLY A 212 -14.31 -0.95 6.44
C GLY A 212 -15.40 -1.09 7.49
N THR A 213 -16.20 -2.14 7.40
CA THR A 213 -17.14 -2.50 8.44
C THR A 213 -16.53 -3.57 9.34
N ARG A 214 -16.63 -3.40 10.66
CA ARG A 214 -16.34 -4.49 11.60
C ARG A 214 -17.31 -5.64 11.30
N LYS A 215 -16.77 -6.78 10.95
CA LYS A 215 -17.55 -8.00 10.78
C LYS A 215 -17.10 -9.05 11.77
N ALA A 216 -18.05 -9.71 12.41
CA ALA A 216 -17.74 -10.91 13.17
C ALA A 216 -17.31 -12.02 12.20
N TRP A 217 -16.40 -12.89 12.65
CA TRP A 217 -15.89 -14.01 11.85
C TRP A 217 -16.97 -14.86 11.19
N LYS A 218 -18.09 -15.08 11.87
CA LYS A 218 -19.27 -15.83 11.36
C LYS A 218 -20.09 -15.09 10.28
N GLU A 219 -19.83 -13.80 10.06
CA GLU A 219 -20.44 -13.01 8.98
C GLU A 219 -19.59 -13.00 7.71
N LEU A 220 -18.32 -13.43 7.83
CA LEU A 220 -17.46 -13.69 6.71
C LEU A 220 -17.81 -15.11 6.25
N ASP A 221 -18.59 -15.21 5.19
CA ASP A 221 -18.95 -16.48 4.55
C ASP A 221 -17.69 -17.08 3.87
N LEU A 222 -16.73 -17.40 4.71
CA LEU A 222 -15.46 -17.99 4.29
C LEU A 222 -15.57 -19.49 4.56
N ASP A 223 -15.59 -20.29 3.51
CA ASP A 223 -15.44 -21.75 3.57
C ASP A 223 -14.08 -22.14 4.17
N PHE A 224 -13.96 -22.01 5.47
CA PHE A 224 -12.87 -22.66 6.19
C PHE A 224 -13.22 -24.10 6.46
N PRO A 225 -12.38 -25.08 6.13
CA PRO A 225 -12.61 -26.44 6.58
C PRO A 225 -12.70 -26.46 8.10
N ASP A 226 -13.87 -26.88 8.62
CA ASP A 226 -14.26 -26.88 10.04
C ASP A 226 -13.25 -27.49 11.03
N GLU A 227 -12.36 -28.33 10.55
CA GLU A 227 -11.42 -29.07 11.40
C GLU A 227 -10.29 -28.23 12.02
N LYS A 228 -9.99 -27.04 11.50
CA LYS A 228 -8.88 -26.23 11.99
C LYS A 228 -9.26 -25.12 12.98
N LEU A 229 -10.53 -24.81 13.13
CA LEU A 229 -11.01 -23.74 14.02
C LEU A 229 -11.49 -24.26 15.40
N SER A 230 -11.73 -25.57 15.54
CA SER A 230 -12.23 -26.16 16.79
C SER A 230 -11.17 -26.48 17.83
N SER A 231 -9.89 -26.26 17.54
CA SER A 231 -8.75 -26.69 18.40
C SER A 231 -7.90 -25.55 18.94
N ARG A 232 -8.42 -24.30 18.99
CA ARG A 232 -7.67 -23.21 19.62
C ARG A 232 -8.56 -22.36 20.51
#